data_b566c4bbec17b01473485f0671a40c19
#
_entry.id   b566c4bbec17b01473485f0671a40c19
#
_cell.length_a   1.000
_cell.length_b   1.000
_cell.length_c   1.000
_cell.angle_alpha   90.00
_cell.angle_beta   90.00
_cell.angle_gamma   90.00
#
_symmetry.space_group_name_H-M   'P 1'
#
loop_
_entity.id
_entity.type
_entity.pdbx_description
1 polymer ?
#
loop_
_entity_poly.entity_id
_entity_poly.type
_entity_poly.pdbx_seq_one_letter_code
_entity_poly.pdbx_strand_id
1 'polypeptide(L)'
;MKHLIFDCGGVLVWPRLGEWNIPFGIFDILGPRARDMYSAKYIIAYRQAVGYLDEGQLVANVEAERLLRRQYIETLNSLMDWHMTPGEIVRLADDFTDNAHRYSVFEDVAPWLNRWKQSYRLGMLSDAMPSILNFMDQWGILSPFDATVISTQLGVTKPSPRMYEAILQKLNADPGDCLFVDDRVSNLRGAVATGMKAVQMARSAFLPQDIWDGPVVADFEALNKLIEA
;
A
#
# COMPACT_ATOMS: atom_id res chain seq x y z
N MET A 1 23.18 -7.71 9.16
CA MET A 1 21.77 -7.58 8.70
C MET A 1 21.18 -8.94 8.48
N LYS A 2 19.98 -9.22 9.02
CA LYS A 2 19.34 -10.55 8.97
C LYS A 2 17.90 -10.47 8.44
N HIS A 3 17.33 -9.27 8.44
CA HIS A 3 15.94 -9.04 8.09
C HIS A 3 15.81 -7.94 7.06
N LEU A 4 14.99 -8.17 6.02
CA LEU A 4 14.58 -7.16 5.05
C LEU A 4 13.08 -6.91 5.22
N ILE A 5 12.70 -5.66 5.44
CA ILE A 5 11.33 -5.25 5.67
C ILE A 5 10.93 -4.26 4.57
N PHE A 6 9.83 -4.52 3.90
CA PHE A 6 9.38 -3.73 2.74
C PHE A 6 8.02 -3.09 3.00
N ASP A 7 7.85 -1.84 2.58
CA ASP A 7 6.52 -1.33 2.30
C ASP A 7 5.92 -2.06 1.09
N CYS A 8 4.61 -1.95 0.92
CA CYS A 8 3.90 -2.53 -0.22
C CYS A 8 3.75 -1.51 -1.36
N GLY A 9 3.08 -0.38 -1.09
CA GLY A 9 2.80 0.64 -2.09
C GLY A 9 4.05 1.39 -2.54
N GLY A 10 4.25 1.60 -3.84
CA GLY A 10 5.45 2.26 -4.37
C GLY A 10 6.74 1.43 -4.28
N VAL A 11 6.74 0.32 -3.53
CA VAL A 11 7.89 -0.59 -3.37
C VAL A 11 7.67 -1.90 -4.08
N LEU A 12 6.57 -2.61 -3.77
CA LEU A 12 6.22 -3.91 -4.36
C LEU A 12 5.18 -3.75 -5.47
N VAL A 13 4.23 -2.84 -5.31
CA VAL A 13 3.10 -2.64 -6.20
C VAL A 13 2.80 -1.16 -6.43
N TRP A 14 2.06 -0.87 -7.49
CA TRP A 14 1.58 0.47 -7.82
C TRP A 14 0.16 0.42 -8.41
N PRO A 15 -0.66 1.49 -8.22
CA PRO A 15 -2.03 1.51 -8.73
C PRO A 15 -2.02 1.77 -10.24
N ARG A 16 -2.70 0.93 -11.03
CA ARG A 16 -2.74 1.04 -12.50
C ARG A 16 -3.35 2.32 -13.03
N LEU A 17 -4.28 2.92 -12.28
CA LEU A 17 -4.89 4.19 -12.61
C LEU A 17 -4.14 5.41 -12.04
N GLY A 18 -2.94 5.19 -11.44
CA GLY A 18 -2.14 6.25 -10.83
C GLY A 18 -2.64 6.68 -9.44
N GLU A 19 -3.83 6.22 -9.01
CA GLU A 19 -4.47 6.61 -7.76
C GLU A 19 -4.99 5.40 -6.99
N TRP A 20 -4.72 5.36 -5.69
CA TRP A 20 -5.05 4.24 -4.80
C TRP A 20 -6.56 4.06 -4.56
N ASN A 21 -7.29 5.19 -4.51
CA ASN A 21 -8.69 5.21 -4.11
C ASN A 21 -9.66 5.41 -5.29
N ILE A 22 -9.23 5.09 -6.52
CA ILE A 22 -10.11 5.02 -7.68
C ILE A 22 -10.40 3.55 -7.98
N PRO A 23 -11.68 3.09 -7.94
CA PRO A 23 -12.03 1.73 -8.35
C PRO A 23 -11.82 1.56 -9.85
N PHE A 24 -11.31 0.40 -10.26
CA PHE A 24 -10.91 0.16 -11.66
C PHE A 24 -12.08 0.24 -12.63
N GLY A 25 -13.27 -0.23 -12.22
CA GLY A 25 -14.49 -0.21 -13.01
C GLY A 25 -15.24 1.12 -13.08
N ILE A 26 -14.74 2.21 -12.46
CA ILE A 26 -15.51 3.45 -12.35
C ILE A 26 -15.79 4.11 -13.71
N PHE A 27 -14.84 4.03 -14.64
CA PHE A 27 -14.99 4.63 -15.96
C PHE A 27 -16.08 3.94 -16.79
N ASP A 28 -16.23 2.63 -16.66
CA ASP A 28 -17.27 1.86 -17.34
C ASP A 28 -18.66 2.20 -16.81
N ILE A 29 -18.77 2.43 -15.49
CA ILE A 29 -20.02 2.79 -14.84
C ILE A 29 -20.42 4.25 -15.12
N LEU A 30 -19.47 5.16 -15.00
CA LEU A 30 -19.76 6.59 -15.22
C LEU A 30 -19.93 6.92 -16.70
N GLY A 31 -19.23 6.24 -17.61
CA GLY A 31 -19.21 6.58 -19.02
C GLY A 31 -18.84 8.06 -19.24
N PRO A 32 -19.66 8.85 -20.00
CA PRO A 32 -19.37 10.26 -20.24
C PRO A 32 -19.27 11.12 -18.97
N ARG A 33 -19.92 10.72 -17.86
CA ARG A 33 -19.85 11.42 -16.56
C ARG A 33 -18.47 11.33 -15.89
N ALA A 34 -17.62 10.41 -16.32
CA ALA A 34 -16.24 10.29 -15.80
C ALA A 34 -15.40 11.57 -15.99
N ARG A 35 -15.74 12.41 -16.98
CA ARG A 35 -15.12 13.74 -17.16
C ARG A 35 -15.26 14.64 -15.93
N ASP A 36 -16.28 14.43 -15.11
CA ASP A 36 -16.52 15.22 -13.90
C ASP A 36 -15.44 14.98 -12.83
N MET A 37 -14.69 13.85 -12.94
CA MET A 37 -13.55 13.55 -12.06
C MET A 37 -12.38 14.52 -12.25
N TYR A 38 -12.35 15.30 -13.32
CA TYR A 38 -11.36 16.37 -13.55
C TYR A 38 -11.81 17.74 -13.04
N SER A 39 -12.94 17.83 -12.36
CA SER A 39 -13.52 19.09 -11.87
C SER A 39 -13.03 19.43 -10.45
N ALA A 40 -13.07 20.73 -10.11
CA ALA A 40 -12.85 21.18 -8.74
C ALA A 40 -13.88 20.58 -7.75
N LYS A 41 -15.13 20.36 -8.21
CA LYS A 41 -16.18 19.70 -7.43
C LYS A 41 -15.72 18.29 -7.00
N TYR A 42 -15.12 17.52 -7.91
CA TYR A 42 -14.62 16.18 -7.59
C TYR A 42 -13.50 16.22 -6.56
N ILE A 43 -12.55 17.15 -6.65
CA ILE A 43 -11.46 17.27 -5.68
C ILE A 43 -12.01 17.47 -4.26
N ILE A 44 -13.04 18.30 -4.11
CA ILE A 44 -13.68 18.55 -2.82
C ILE A 44 -14.43 17.30 -2.34
N ALA A 45 -15.23 16.69 -3.23
CA ALA A 45 -15.99 15.46 -2.93
C ALA A 45 -15.07 14.30 -2.55
N TYR A 46 -13.98 14.11 -3.29
CA TYR A 46 -12.97 13.09 -3.00
C TYR A 46 -12.35 13.27 -1.62
N ARG A 47 -11.89 14.48 -1.27
CA ARG A 47 -11.32 14.77 0.06
C ARG A 47 -12.28 14.48 1.20
N GLN A 48 -13.57 14.73 1.00
CA GLN A 48 -14.58 14.40 2.01
C GLN A 48 -14.84 12.90 2.09
N ALA A 49 -14.95 12.22 0.95
CA ALA A 49 -15.28 10.80 0.89
C ALA A 49 -14.10 9.91 1.36
N VAL A 50 -12.86 10.29 1.04
CA VAL A 50 -11.67 9.48 1.36
C VAL A 50 -11.47 9.29 2.87
N GLY A 51 -12.08 10.12 3.70
CA GLY A 51 -12.05 9.97 5.16
C GLY A 51 -12.61 8.62 5.65
N TYR A 52 -13.49 7.96 4.89
CA TYR A 52 -13.93 6.59 5.20
C TYR A 52 -12.85 5.54 4.99
N LEU A 53 -11.81 5.86 4.25
CA LEU A 53 -10.72 4.96 3.87
C LEU A 53 -9.45 5.21 4.68
N ASP A 54 -9.59 5.80 5.88
CA ASP A 54 -8.46 6.07 6.77
C ASP A 54 -7.78 4.76 7.18
N GLU A 55 -6.56 4.58 6.75
CA GLU A 55 -5.73 3.40 7.04
C GLU A 55 -5.20 3.39 8.48
N GLY A 56 -5.43 4.48 9.22
CA GLY A 56 -5.17 4.58 10.66
C GLY A 56 -6.31 4.08 11.54
N GLN A 57 -7.44 3.63 10.96
CA GLN A 57 -8.54 3.02 11.71
C GLN A 57 -8.42 1.50 11.78
N LEU A 58 -9.06 0.90 12.79
CA LEU A 58 -9.17 -0.55 12.87
C LEU A 58 -10.18 -1.08 11.86
N VAL A 59 -9.72 -1.97 10.97
CA VAL A 59 -10.55 -2.69 10.00
C VAL A 59 -10.27 -4.17 10.13
N ALA A 60 -11.22 -4.92 10.67
CA ALA A 60 -11.01 -6.29 11.13
C ALA A 60 -10.73 -7.29 9.98
N ASN A 61 -11.38 -7.09 8.83
CA ASN A 61 -11.32 -8.02 7.69
C ASN A 61 -11.79 -7.34 6.40
N VAL A 62 -11.73 -8.09 5.30
CA VAL A 62 -12.13 -7.62 3.96
C VAL A 62 -13.61 -7.22 3.90
N GLU A 63 -14.49 -7.88 4.66
CA GLU A 63 -15.91 -7.51 4.68
C GLU A 63 -16.14 -6.14 5.33
N ALA A 64 -15.43 -5.85 6.43
CA ALA A 64 -15.44 -4.52 7.04
C ALA A 64 -14.86 -3.45 6.09
N GLU A 65 -13.79 -3.77 5.37
CA GLU A 65 -13.26 -2.90 4.31
C GLU A 65 -14.32 -2.63 3.23
N ARG A 66 -15.03 -3.66 2.76
CA ARG A 66 -16.07 -3.54 1.72
C ARG A 66 -17.17 -2.55 2.12
N LEU A 67 -17.58 -2.56 3.40
CA LEU A 67 -18.56 -1.60 3.92
C LEU A 67 -18.02 -0.16 3.86
N LEU A 68 -16.77 0.06 4.24
CA LEU A 68 -16.13 1.39 4.16
C LEU A 68 -16.00 1.86 2.70
N ARG A 69 -15.61 0.96 1.79
CA ARG A 69 -15.54 1.25 0.35
C ARG A 69 -16.91 1.62 -0.21
N ARG A 70 -17.97 0.94 0.25
CA ARG A 70 -19.34 1.27 -0.13
C ARG A 70 -19.73 2.67 0.35
N GLN A 71 -19.49 3.03 1.61
CA GLN A 71 -19.74 4.37 2.14
C GLN A 71 -18.98 5.44 1.37
N TYR A 72 -17.73 5.16 1.01
CA TYR A 72 -16.90 6.04 0.18
C TYR A 72 -17.56 6.30 -1.19
N ILE A 73 -18.00 5.25 -1.90
CA ILE A 73 -18.64 5.38 -3.22
C ILE A 73 -20.02 6.05 -3.11
N GLU A 74 -20.83 5.73 -2.09
CA GLU A 74 -22.12 6.36 -1.82
C GLU A 74 -21.95 7.88 -1.60
N THR A 75 -20.92 8.27 -0.84
CA THR A 75 -20.61 9.68 -0.59
C THR A 75 -20.19 10.40 -1.87
N LEU A 76 -19.29 9.82 -2.67
CA LEU A 76 -18.91 10.39 -3.95
C LEU A 76 -20.11 10.51 -4.89
N ASN A 77 -20.94 9.46 -4.99
CA ASN A 77 -22.13 9.44 -5.82
C ASN A 77 -23.08 10.60 -5.46
N SER A 78 -23.31 10.81 -4.17
CA SER A 78 -24.17 11.89 -3.66
C SER A 78 -23.59 13.27 -3.93
N LEU A 79 -22.32 13.49 -3.61
CA LEU A 79 -21.66 14.80 -3.77
C LEU A 79 -21.49 15.21 -5.23
N MET A 80 -21.35 14.24 -6.12
CA MET A 80 -21.12 14.46 -7.55
C MET A 80 -22.42 14.43 -8.37
N ASP A 81 -23.56 14.05 -7.79
CA ASP A 81 -24.84 13.83 -8.47
C ASP A 81 -24.72 12.84 -9.64
N TRP A 82 -23.97 11.75 -9.45
CA TRP A 82 -23.72 10.77 -10.50
C TRP A 82 -24.91 9.85 -10.79
N HIS A 83 -25.88 9.80 -9.87
CA HIS A 83 -27.09 8.98 -9.98
C HIS A 83 -26.81 7.51 -10.26
N MET A 84 -25.78 6.95 -9.60
CA MET A 84 -25.49 5.52 -9.65
C MET A 84 -26.60 4.72 -8.98
N THR A 85 -26.92 3.60 -9.56
CA THR A 85 -27.82 2.61 -8.94
C THR A 85 -27.16 1.91 -7.74
N PRO A 86 -27.94 1.35 -6.80
CA PRO A 86 -27.38 0.57 -5.70
C PRO A 86 -26.48 -0.58 -6.16
N GLY A 87 -26.82 -1.22 -7.29
CA GLY A 87 -26.00 -2.29 -7.86
C GLY A 87 -24.65 -1.82 -8.41
N GLU A 88 -24.59 -0.61 -9.00
CA GLU A 88 -23.32 -0.03 -9.46
C GLU A 88 -22.43 0.37 -8.30
N ILE A 89 -22.98 0.90 -7.21
CA ILE A 89 -22.25 1.23 -5.99
C ILE A 89 -21.64 -0.03 -5.37
N VAL A 90 -22.41 -1.10 -5.24
CA VAL A 90 -21.91 -2.38 -4.74
C VAL A 90 -20.79 -2.92 -5.62
N ARG A 91 -20.94 -2.93 -6.94
CA ARG A 91 -19.91 -3.39 -7.87
C ARG A 91 -18.61 -2.60 -7.73
N LEU A 92 -18.67 -1.27 -7.52
CA LEU A 92 -17.46 -0.47 -7.31
C LEU A 92 -16.81 -0.73 -5.95
N ALA A 93 -17.61 -0.98 -4.91
CA ALA A 93 -17.08 -1.37 -3.60
C ALA A 93 -16.39 -2.74 -3.65
N ASP A 94 -16.99 -3.71 -4.35
CA ASP A 94 -16.42 -5.03 -4.57
C ASP A 94 -15.15 -4.97 -5.42
N ASP A 95 -15.09 -4.07 -6.41
CA ASP A 95 -13.90 -3.86 -7.22
C ASP A 95 -12.67 -3.51 -6.36
N PHE A 96 -12.85 -2.81 -5.25
CA PHE A 96 -11.74 -2.51 -4.33
C PHE A 96 -11.19 -3.73 -3.62
N THR A 97 -12.02 -4.71 -3.30
CA THR A 97 -11.66 -5.85 -2.44
C THR A 97 -11.40 -7.14 -3.21
N ASP A 98 -11.91 -7.24 -4.43
CA ASP A 98 -11.91 -8.49 -5.20
C ASP A 98 -11.12 -8.40 -6.50
N ASN A 99 -10.82 -7.18 -6.99
CA ASN A 99 -10.14 -6.97 -8.27
C ASN A 99 -8.64 -6.69 -8.09
N ALA A 100 -7.83 -7.73 -8.09
CA ALA A 100 -6.38 -7.63 -8.01
C ALA A 100 -5.75 -6.86 -9.21
N HIS A 101 -6.46 -6.75 -10.35
CA HIS A 101 -5.98 -6.01 -11.51
C HIS A 101 -5.94 -4.49 -11.33
N ARG A 102 -6.45 -3.97 -10.22
CA ARG A 102 -6.29 -2.55 -9.86
C ARG A 102 -4.84 -2.15 -9.65
N TYR A 103 -3.99 -3.11 -9.33
CA TYR A 103 -2.58 -2.91 -9.07
C TYR A 103 -1.72 -3.64 -10.11
N SER A 104 -0.49 -3.18 -10.24
CA SER A 104 0.58 -3.91 -10.92
C SER A 104 1.69 -4.20 -9.92
N VAL A 105 2.18 -5.42 -9.91
CA VAL A 105 3.41 -5.82 -9.22
C VAL A 105 4.58 -5.39 -10.09
N PHE A 106 5.64 -4.80 -9.53
CA PHE A 106 6.86 -4.54 -10.27
C PHE A 106 7.54 -5.86 -10.68
N GLU A 107 8.07 -5.91 -11.90
CA GLU A 107 8.55 -7.17 -12.51
C GLU A 107 9.70 -7.83 -11.72
N ASP A 108 10.50 -7.03 -11.04
CA ASP A 108 11.64 -7.51 -10.22
C ASP A 108 11.24 -8.06 -8.85
N VAL A 109 10.01 -7.83 -8.38
CA VAL A 109 9.58 -8.17 -7.02
C VAL A 109 9.63 -9.67 -6.75
N ALA A 110 8.91 -10.47 -7.51
CA ALA A 110 8.81 -11.90 -7.25
C ALA A 110 10.18 -12.62 -7.35
N PRO A 111 11.03 -12.37 -8.38
CA PRO A 111 12.37 -12.96 -8.46
C PRO A 111 13.25 -12.63 -7.24
N TRP A 112 13.26 -11.35 -6.81
CA TRP A 112 14.13 -10.95 -5.71
C TRP A 112 13.64 -11.39 -4.35
N LEU A 113 12.34 -11.36 -4.06
CA LEU A 113 11.79 -11.89 -2.82
C LEU A 113 12.13 -13.38 -2.66
N ASN A 114 11.97 -14.18 -3.72
CA ASN A 114 12.32 -15.60 -3.71
C ASN A 114 13.83 -15.85 -3.51
N ARG A 115 14.69 -15.01 -4.05
CA ARG A 115 16.14 -15.07 -3.84
C ARG A 115 16.50 -14.69 -2.40
N TRP A 116 16.02 -13.56 -1.89
CA TRP A 116 16.36 -13.07 -0.55
C TRP A 116 15.84 -13.97 0.58
N LYS A 117 14.69 -14.62 0.38
CA LYS A 117 14.15 -15.59 1.34
C LYS A 117 15.13 -16.72 1.69
N GLN A 118 16.11 -17.01 0.82
CA GLN A 118 17.12 -18.04 1.09
C GLN A 118 18.16 -17.63 2.14
N SER A 119 18.33 -16.33 2.36
CA SER A 119 19.41 -15.77 3.20
C SER A 119 18.90 -14.80 4.28
N TYR A 120 17.71 -14.25 4.11
CA TYR A 120 17.10 -13.24 4.99
C TYR A 120 15.71 -13.68 5.41
N ARG A 121 15.28 -13.21 6.58
CA ARG A 121 13.86 -13.21 6.95
C ARG A 121 13.20 -11.98 6.38
N LEU A 122 12.05 -12.15 5.76
CA LEU A 122 11.35 -11.09 5.06
C LEU A 122 10.13 -10.62 5.84
N GLY A 123 9.97 -9.31 5.98
CA GLY A 123 8.79 -8.66 6.56
C GLY A 123 8.11 -7.73 5.57
N MET A 124 6.79 -7.60 5.66
CA MET A 124 6.04 -6.52 5.01
C MET A 124 5.41 -5.63 6.07
N LEU A 125 5.60 -4.32 5.95
CA LEU A 125 5.06 -3.29 6.85
C LEU A 125 4.42 -2.19 6.02
N SER A 126 3.08 -2.17 5.93
CA SER A 126 2.38 -1.26 5.02
C SER A 126 1.20 -0.55 5.66
N ASP A 127 0.97 0.70 5.24
CA ASP A 127 -0.30 1.37 5.46
C ASP A 127 -1.27 0.87 4.40
N ALA A 128 -2.19 -0.02 4.79
CA ALA A 128 -3.03 -0.74 3.84
C ALA A 128 -4.32 -1.29 4.48
N MET A 129 -5.29 -1.53 3.62
CA MET A 129 -6.53 -2.23 3.93
C MET A 129 -6.35 -3.76 3.87
N PRO A 130 -7.23 -4.55 4.52
CA PRO A 130 -7.10 -6.01 4.61
C PRO A 130 -7.00 -6.75 3.28
N SER A 131 -7.67 -6.28 2.23
CA SER A 131 -7.70 -6.92 0.90
C SER A 131 -6.32 -7.04 0.25
N ILE A 132 -5.33 -6.20 0.64
CA ILE A 132 -3.99 -6.27 0.07
C ILE A 132 -3.33 -7.64 0.26
N LEU A 133 -3.57 -8.29 1.40
CA LEU A 133 -2.99 -9.61 1.68
C LEU A 133 -3.55 -10.68 0.73
N ASN A 134 -4.85 -10.62 0.42
CA ASN A 134 -5.47 -11.52 -0.56
C ASN A 134 -4.90 -11.29 -1.97
N PHE A 135 -4.66 -10.04 -2.33
CA PHE A 135 -4.05 -9.72 -3.62
C PHE A 135 -2.60 -10.20 -3.71
N MET A 136 -1.81 -10.00 -2.66
CA MET A 136 -0.43 -10.50 -2.60
C MET A 136 -0.37 -12.02 -2.73
N ASP A 137 -1.34 -12.74 -2.14
CA ASP A 137 -1.44 -14.19 -2.28
C ASP A 137 -1.78 -14.58 -3.73
N GLN A 138 -2.76 -13.94 -4.36
CA GLN A 138 -3.12 -14.15 -5.76
C GLN A 138 -1.95 -13.88 -6.71
N TRP A 139 -1.08 -12.92 -6.40
CA TRP A 139 0.12 -12.61 -7.21
C TRP A 139 1.31 -13.53 -6.89
N GLY A 140 1.18 -14.42 -5.90
CA GLY A 140 2.26 -15.31 -5.48
C GLY A 140 3.44 -14.61 -4.78
N ILE A 141 3.24 -13.40 -4.28
CA ILE A 141 4.29 -12.61 -3.59
C ILE A 141 4.08 -12.53 -2.07
N LEU A 142 3.05 -13.16 -1.52
CA LEU A 142 2.82 -13.22 -0.07
C LEU A 142 3.70 -14.28 0.61
N SER A 143 3.79 -15.46 0.01
CA SER A 143 4.46 -16.63 0.61
C SER A 143 5.95 -16.46 0.95
N PRO A 144 6.74 -15.56 0.31
CA PRO A 144 8.10 -15.28 0.74
C PRO A 144 8.22 -14.60 2.11
N PHE A 145 7.19 -13.89 2.58
CA PHE A 145 7.25 -13.13 3.83
C PHE A 145 7.05 -14.02 5.06
N ASP A 146 7.94 -13.86 6.03
CA ASP A 146 7.84 -14.51 7.35
C ASP A 146 6.84 -13.78 8.26
N ALA A 147 6.65 -12.49 8.05
CA ALA A 147 5.70 -11.68 8.81
C ALA A 147 5.12 -10.54 7.96
N THR A 148 3.85 -10.23 8.19
CA THR A 148 3.17 -9.08 7.60
C THR A 148 2.48 -8.27 8.69
N VAL A 149 2.57 -6.94 8.57
CA VAL A 149 1.83 -5.97 9.40
C VAL A 149 1.20 -4.95 8.47
N ILE A 150 -0.10 -4.75 8.60
CA ILE A 150 -0.82 -3.66 7.94
C ILE A 150 -1.43 -2.73 8.98
N SER A 151 -1.49 -1.44 8.67
CA SER A 151 -1.91 -0.38 9.56
C SER A 151 -3.30 -0.61 10.15
N THR A 152 -4.24 -1.07 9.34
CA THR A 152 -5.62 -1.32 9.76
C THR A 152 -5.79 -2.47 10.77
N GLN A 153 -4.78 -3.34 10.95
CA GLN A 153 -4.75 -4.32 12.04
C GLN A 153 -4.38 -3.70 13.38
N LEU A 154 -3.71 -2.55 13.38
CA LEU A 154 -3.22 -1.87 14.58
C LEU A 154 -3.98 -0.59 14.92
N GLY A 155 -4.73 -0.04 13.96
CA GLY A 155 -5.42 1.24 14.09
C GLY A 155 -4.47 2.44 14.15
N VAL A 156 -3.30 2.33 13.53
CA VAL A 156 -2.31 3.41 13.39
C VAL A 156 -1.53 3.22 12.09
N THR A 157 -1.06 4.31 11.51
CA THR A 157 -0.20 4.31 10.31
C THR A 157 1.26 4.58 10.64
N LYS A 158 2.16 4.28 9.71
CA LYS A 158 3.53 4.81 9.72
C LYS A 158 3.46 6.36 9.65
N PRO A 159 4.33 7.10 10.35
CA PRO A 159 5.50 6.66 11.09
C PRO A 159 5.27 6.35 12.58
N SER A 160 4.09 5.95 13.01
CA SER A 160 3.85 5.55 14.41
C SER A 160 4.84 4.45 14.84
N PRO A 161 5.55 4.59 15.98
CA PRO A 161 6.46 3.56 16.49
C PRO A 161 5.81 2.18 16.62
N ARG A 162 4.51 2.13 16.95
CA ARG A 162 3.73 0.89 17.07
C ARG A 162 3.76 0.02 15.82
N MET A 163 3.85 0.64 14.63
CA MET A 163 3.96 -0.09 13.37
C MET A 163 5.28 -0.87 13.29
N TYR A 164 6.40 -0.20 13.59
CA TYR A 164 7.74 -0.79 13.55
C TYR A 164 7.94 -1.82 14.65
N GLU A 165 7.48 -1.54 15.86
CA GLU A 165 7.52 -2.48 16.98
C GLU A 165 6.75 -3.76 16.66
N ALA A 166 5.59 -3.66 16.02
CA ALA A 166 4.77 -4.82 15.67
C ALA A 166 5.46 -5.74 14.66
N ILE A 167 6.12 -5.21 13.63
CA ILE A 167 6.85 -6.05 12.68
C ILE A 167 8.12 -6.65 13.29
N LEU A 168 8.84 -5.89 14.11
CA LEU A 168 9.99 -6.39 14.85
C LEU A 168 9.61 -7.55 15.77
N GLN A 169 8.52 -7.42 16.51
CA GLN A 169 8.00 -8.46 17.38
C GLN A 169 7.63 -9.72 16.59
N LYS A 170 6.89 -9.58 15.47
CA LYS A 170 6.51 -10.72 14.64
C LYS A 170 7.71 -11.44 14.02
N LEU A 171 8.75 -10.70 13.65
CA LEU A 171 10.00 -11.27 13.13
C LEU A 171 10.94 -11.79 14.23
N ASN A 172 10.67 -11.48 15.50
CA ASN A 172 11.60 -11.68 16.61
C ASN A 172 13.00 -11.10 16.28
N ALA A 173 13.02 -9.81 15.87
CA ALA A 173 14.19 -9.17 15.32
C ALA A 173 14.68 -8.00 16.15
N ASP A 174 16.01 -7.85 16.26
CA ASP A 174 16.63 -6.64 16.77
C ASP A 174 16.61 -5.54 15.69
N PRO A 175 16.23 -4.28 16.01
CA PRO A 175 16.15 -3.20 15.03
C PRO A 175 17.43 -3.02 14.21
N GLY A 176 18.61 -3.09 14.87
CA GLY A 176 19.92 -2.92 14.21
C GLY A 176 20.25 -4.00 13.16
N ASP A 177 19.57 -5.15 13.20
CA ASP A 177 19.68 -6.22 12.22
C ASP A 177 18.68 -6.09 11.04
N CYS A 178 17.83 -5.05 11.04
CA CYS A 178 16.77 -4.84 10.05
C CYS A 178 17.13 -3.71 9.07
N LEU A 179 16.78 -3.94 7.81
CA LEU A 179 16.73 -2.91 6.76
C LEU A 179 15.27 -2.69 6.36
N PHE A 180 14.79 -1.46 6.50
CA PHE A 180 13.47 -1.05 6.05
C PHE A 180 13.56 -0.33 4.70
N VAL A 181 12.70 -0.71 3.76
CA VAL A 181 12.63 -0.17 2.40
C VAL A 181 11.24 0.42 2.19
N ASP A 182 11.17 1.72 1.90
CA ASP A 182 9.91 2.47 1.74
C ASP A 182 10.14 3.61 0.73
N ASP A 183 9.10 4.09 0.07
CA ASP A 183 9.19 5.22 -0.86
C ASP A 183 9.07 6.58 -0.15
N ARG A 184 8.51 6.61 1.08
CA ARG A 184 8.19 7.84 1.83
C ARG A 184 9.22 8.15 2.90
N VAL A 185 9.80 9.35 2.80
CA VAL A 185 10.83 9.83 3.76
C VAL A 185 10.35 9.85 5.20
N SER A 186 9.08 10.21 5.45
CA SER A 186 8.50 10.19 6.80
C SER A 186 8.56 8.79 7.44
N ASN A 187 8.30 7.74 6.65
CA ASN A 187 8.31 6.37 7.12
C ASN A 187 9.75 5.88 7.38
N LEU A 188 10.70 6.26 6.51
CA LEU A 188 12.12 5.95 6.72
C LEU A 188 12.66 6.58 8.01
N ARG A 189 12.28 7.84 8.30
CA ARG A 189 12.62 8.51 9.56
C ARG A 189 12.03 7.79 10.78
N GLY A 190 10.79 7.30 10.67
CA GLY A 190 10.18 6.48 11.70
C GLY A 190 10.95 5.18 11.96
N ALA A 191 11.38 4.49 10.91
CA ALA A 191 12.19 3.27 11.03
C ALA A 191 13.55 3.56 11.70
N VAL A 192 14.25 4.62 11.27
CA VAL A 192 15.54 5.02 11.88
C VAL A 192 15.36 5.40 13.34
N ALA A 193 14.28 6.07 13.71
CA ALA A 193 13.99 6.41 15.11
C ALA A 193 13.77 5.17 15.99
N THR A 194 13.40 4.03 15.42
CA THR A 194 13.32 2.73 16.12
C THR A 194 14.61 1.92 16.08
N GLY A 195 15.68 2.45 15.46
CA GLY A 195 17.00 1.82 15.39
C GLY A 195 17.24 0.95 14.15
N MET A 196 16.33 0.92 13.19
CA MET A 196 16.51 0.20 11.92
C MET A 196 17.42 1.00 10.97
N LYS A 197 18.04 0.29 10.02
CA LYS A 197 18.58 0.91 8.81
C LYS A 197 17.43 1.17 7.84
N ALA A 198 17.57 2.20 6.98
CA ALA A 198 16.52 2.58 6.03
C ALA A 198 17.08 2.92 4.65
N VAL A 199 16.34 2.56 3.61
CA VAL A 199 16.65 2.84 2.20
C VAL A 199 15.39 3.32 1.50
N GLN A 200 15.48 4.42 0.75
CA GLN A 200 14.37 4.87 -0.10
C GLN A 200 14.33 4.07 -1.40
N MET A 201 13.14 3.58 -1.72
CA MET A 201 12.83 3.08 -3.06
C MET A 201 12.25 4.21 -3.91
N ALA A 202 12.92 4.54 -5.03
CA ALA A 202 12.50 5.58 -5.97
C ALA A 202 12.24 4.95 -7.35
N ARG A 203 11.14 4.22 -7.48
CA ARG A 203 10.72 3.56 -8.72
C ARG A 203 10.39 4.58 -9.81
N SER A 204 10.88 4.40 -11.03
CA SER A 204 10.63 5.32 -12.14
C SER A 204 9.15 5.44 -12.51
N ALA A 205 8.37 4.37 -12.33
CA ALA A 205 6.94 4.36 -12.59
C ALA A 205 6.11 5.02 -11.47
N PHE A 206 6.68 5.20 -10.29
CA PHE A 206 6.03 5.79 -9.12
C PHE A 206 7.06 6.54 -8.29
N LEU A 207 7.38 7.76 -8.73
CA LEU A 207 8.41 8.58 -8.07
C LEU A 207 7.93 9.08 -6.70
N PRO A 208 8.80 9.00 -5.67
CA PRO A 208 8.48 9.52 -4.35
C PRO A 208 8.33 11.05 -4.36
N GLN A 209 7.53 11.56 -3.41
CA GLN A 209 7.29 12.99 -3.28
C GLN A 209 8.50 13.75 -2.71
N ASP A 210 9.24 13.10 -1.81
CA ASP A 210 10.41 13.66 -1.13
C ASP A 210 11.64 12.79 -1.36
N ILE A 211 12.83 13.39 -1.31
CA ILE A 211 14.11 12.67 -1.43
C ILE A 211 14.72 12.48 -0.05
N TRP A 212 15.10 11.23 0.22
CA TRP A 212 15.80 10.81 1.42
C TRP A 212 17.26 11.28 1.40
N ASP A 213 17.79 11.69 2.56
CA ASP A 213 19.19 12.10 2.74
C ASP A 213 20.16 10.90 2.96
N GLY A 214 19.63 9.68 3.02
CA GLY A 214 20.37 8.43 3.06
C GLY A 214 20.38 7.69 1.71
N PRO A 215 20.62 6.36 1.72
CA PRO A 215 20.67 5.58 0.49
C PRO A 215 19.33 5.57 -0.27
N VAL A 216 19.40 5.77 -1.60
CA VAL A 216 18.25 5.73 -2.52
C VAL A 216 18.55 4.73 -3.62
N VAL A 217 17.58 3.87 -3.94
CA VAL A 217 17.67 2.85 -4.99
C VAL A 217 16.44 2.89 -5.90
N ALA A 218 16.61 2.57 -7.17
CA ALA A 218 15.54 2.61 -8.17
C ALA A 218 14.81 1.27 -8.34
N ASP A 219 15.43 0.16 -7.94
CA ASP A 219 14.95 -1.20 -8.13
C ASP A 219 15.60 -2.17 -7.13
N PHE A 220 15.16 -3.41 -7.16
CA PHE A 220 15.69 -4.45 -6.26
C PHE A 220 17.08 -4.95 -6.65
N GLU A 221 17.51 -4.78 -7.90
CA GLU A 221 18.90 -5.07 -8.28
C GLU A 221 19.85 -4.07 -7.62
N ALA A 222 19.53 -2.77 -7.67
CA ALA A 222 20.31 -1.73 -7.00
C ALA A 222 20.28 -1.91 -5.46
N LEU A 223 19.13 -2.32 -4.89
CA LEU A 223 19.02 -2.64 -3.48
C LEU A 223 19.93 -3.82 -3.11
N ASN A 224 19.97 -4.88 -3.92
CA ASN A 224 20.83 -6.03 -3.66
C ASN A 224 22.32 -5.65 -3.65
N LYS A 225 22.76 -4.83 -4.61
CA LYS A 225 24.15 -4.31 -4.65
C LYS A 225 24.50 -3.54 -3.38
N LEU A 226 23.54 -2.76 -2.85
CA LEU A 226 23.71 -2.02 -1.60
C LEU A 226 23.80 -2.95 -0.38
N ILE A 227 23.03 -4.05 -0.38
CA ILE A 227 23.01 -5.04 0.71
C ILE A 227 24.31 -5.83 0.78
N GLU A 228 24.91 -6.15 -0.38
CA GLU A 228 26.12 -6.96 -0.51
C GLU A 228 27.42 -6.13 -0.34
N ALA A 229 27.34 -4.80 -0.34
CA ALA A 229 28.50 -3.89 -0.17
C ALA A 229 28.87 -3.73 1.32
#